data_9659ffdda7ecebb80e25ed1496401759
#
_entry.id   9659ffdda7ecebb80e25ed1496401759
#
_cell.length_a   1.000
_cell.length_b   1.000
_cell.length_c   1.000
_cell.angle_alpha   90.00
_cell.angle_beta   90.00
_cell.angle_gamma   90.00
#
_symmetry.space_group_name_H-M   'P 1'
#
loop_
_entity.id
_entity.type
_entity.pdbx_description
1 polymer ?
#
loop_
_entity_poly.entity_id
_entity_poly.type
_entity_poly.pdbx_seq_one_letter_code
_entity_poly.pdbx_strand_id
1 'polypeptide(L)'
;SYLIISITPYTFFSYLLLFIFRKKIFIYLRSNGYEEYKVILGFVGPLIFHIMYTFVMFKSNIITCQKRLVKNKHYNLVFPSELDTNWLKNITKPLLDKPRLLYVGRIKVEKGVFSLFKIFDEMTNDVELSIVGNTEDLKTNNKKINFFGFEHNVSALIKTYDNHNITILPSFTEAHPKIIDESLARSR
;
A
#
# COMPACT_ATOMS: atom_id res chain seq x y z
N SER A 1 17.96 -10.38 -18.80
CA SER A 1 17.48 -10.41 -17.40
C SER A 1 15.99 -10.13 -17.34
N TYR A 2 15.32 -10.72 -16.36
CA TYR A 2 13.87 -10.65 -16.18
C TYR A 2 13.57 -10.22 -14.75
N LEU A 3 12.54 -9.39 -14.58
CA LEU A 3 12.03 -8.96 -13.29
C LEU A 3 10.66 -9.58 -13.07
N ILE A 4 10.51 -10.28 -11.95
CA ILE A 4 9.25 -10.84 -11.49
C ILE A 4 8.80 -10.05 -10.26
N ILE A 5 7.58 -9.54 -10.27
CA ILE A 5 7.02 -8.75 -9.17
C ILE A 5 6.07 -9.63 -8.36
N SER A 6 6.37 -9.83 -7.09
CA SER A 6 5.66 -10.70 -6.14
C SER A 6 5.68 -12.18 -6.53
N ILE A 7 5.38 -13.06 -5.59
CA ILE A 7 5.30 -14.51 -5.79
C ILE A 7 3.83 -14.91 -5.78
N THR A 8 3.29 -15.19 -6.97
CA THR A 8 1.95 -15.72 -7.20
C THR A 8 2.06 -17.04 -7.97
N PRO A 9 1.02 -17.87 -8.09
CA PRO A 9 1.08 -19.07 -8.90
C PRO A 9 1.54 -18.78 -10.35
N TYR A 10 1.01 -17.73 -10.97
CA TYR A 10 1.38 -17.35 -12.34
C TYR A 10 2.85 -16.92 -12.45
N THR A 11 3.30 -16.07 -11.54
CA THR A 11 4.70 -15.62 -11.54
C THR A 11 5.67 -16.73 -11.16
N PHE A 12 5.23 -17.69 -10.35
CA PHE A 12 6.01 -18.89 -10.02
C PHE A 12 6.20 -19.80 -11.25
N PHE A 13 5.16 -20.05 -12.05
CA PHE A 13 5.32 -20.78 -13.30
C PHE A 13 6.23 -20.03 -14.29
N SER A 14 6.10 -18.72 -14.40
CA SER A 14 7.01 -17.90 -15.22
C SER A 14 8.46 -18.03 -14.73
N TYR A 15 8.67 -18.04 -13.40
CA TYR A 15 9.98 -18.28 -12.81
C TYR A 15 10.54 -19.64 -13.20
N LEU A 16 9.75 -20.72 -13.12
CA LEU A 16 10.21 -22.08 -13.49
C LEU A 16 10.66 -22.15 -14.94
N LEU A 17 9.90 -21.56 -15.86
CA LEU A 17 10.29 -21.48 -17.27
C LEU A 17 11.62 -20.74 -17.44
N LEU A 18 11.74 -19.55 -16.86
CA LEU A 18 12.96 -18.76 -16.95
C LEU A 18 14.17 -19.47 -16.32
N PHE A 19 13.93 -20.22 -15.24
CA PHE A 19 14.94 -21.03 -14.58
C PHE A 19 15.45 -22.17 -15.47
N ILE A 20 14.56 -22.92 -16.13
CA ILE A 20 14.91 -23.97 -17.10
C ILE A 20 15.77 -23.39 -18.23
N PHE A 21 15.41 -22.20 -18.74
CA PHE A 21 16.18 -21.52 -19.78
C PHE A 21 17.42 -20.77 -19.25
N ARG A 22 17.81 -20.99 -18.00
CA ARG A 22 19.00 -20.40 -17.34
C ARG A 22 19.06 -18.87 -17.46
N LYS A 23 17.93 -18.19 -17.40
CA LYS A 23 17.87 -16.72 -17.48
C LYS A 23 18.24 -16.09 -16.15
N LYS A 24 18.81 -14.87 -16.20
CA LYS A 24 19.07 -14.06 -14.99
C LYS A 24 17.74 -13.48 -14.51
N ILE A 25 17.32 -13.86 -13.29
CA ILE A 25 16.01 -13.53 -12.71
C ILE A 25 16.20 -12.66 -11.50
N PHE A 26 15.45 -11.57 -11.45
CA PHE A 26 15.28 -10.70 -10.31
C PHE A 26 13.86 -10.87 -9.78
N ILE A 27 13.72 -10.99 -8.46
CA ILE A 27 12.41 -11.08 -7.79
C ILE A 27 12.25 -9.85 -6.90
N TYR A 28 11.18 -9.10 -7.13
CA TYR A 28 10.82 -7.96 -6.28
C TYR A 28 9.72 -8.36 -5.29
N LEU A 29 10.09 -8.48 -4.01
CA LEU A 29 9.17 -8.80 -2.93
C LEU A 29 8.60 -7.49 -2.36
N ARG A 30 7.30 -7.28 -2.57
CA ARG A 30 6.58 -6.06 -2.16
C ARG A 30 5.78 -6.22 -0.88
N SER A 31 5.35 -7.43 -0.57
CA SER A 31 4.40 -7.73 0.50
C SER A 31 4.71 -9.05 1.19
N ASN A 32 4.09 -9.28 2.34
CA ASN A 32 4.21 -10.53 3.06
C ASN A 32 3.24 -11.57 2.47
N GLY A 33 3.73 -12.36 1.53
CA GLY A 33 2.93 -13.40 0.88
C GLY A 33 2.37 -14.46 1.84
N TYR A 34 3.01 -14.71 2.99
CA TYR A 34 2.45 -15.63 3.99
C TYR A 34 1.13 -15.12 4.55
N GLU A 35 1.03 -13.82 4.84
CA GLU A 35 -0.20 -13.20 5.33
C GLU A 35 -1.26 -13.13 4.23
N GLU A 36 -0.87 -12.74 3.01
CA GLU A 36 -1.79 -12.69 1.87
C GLU A 36 -2.41 -14.04 1.57
N TYR A 37 -1.59 -15.09 1.48
CA TYR A 37 -2.08 -16.45 1.20
C TYR A 37 -2.90 -17.03 2.34
N LYS A 38 -2.60 -16.66 3.60
CA LYS A 38 -3.42 -17.03 4.75
C LYS A 38 -4.83 -16.44 4.65
N VAL A 39 -4.94 -15.20 4.20
CA VAL A 39 -6.25 -14.54 4.00
C VAL A 39 -7.04 -15.17 2.84
N ILE A 40 -6.36 -15.53 1.74
CA ILE A 40 -7.01 -16.06 0.53
C ILE A 40 -7.39 -17.54 0.68
N LEU A 41 -6.50 -18.38 1.23
CA LEU A 41 -6.59 -19.84 1.23
C LEU A 41 -6.66 -20.45 2.66
N GLY A 42 -6.84 -19.61 3.68
CA GLY A 42 -6.87 -20.06 5.07
C GLY A 42 -5.51 -20.64 5.51
N PHE A 43 -5.55 -21.65 6.38
CA PHE A 43 -4.34 -22.22 6.99
C PHE A 43 -3.40 -22.95 5.99
N VAL A 44 -3.93 -23.40 4.84
CA VAL A 44 -3.13 -24.05 3.78
C VAL A 44 -2.31 -23.04 2.96
N GLY A 45 -2.79 -21.80 2.90
CA GLY A 45 -2.17 -20.74 2.10
C GLY A 45 -0.68 -20.51 2.40
N PRO A 46 -0.27 -20.34 3.66
CA PRO A 46 1.14 -20.18 4.03
C PRO A 46 2.04 -21.33 3.61
N LEU A 47 1.54 -22.57 3.59
CA LEU A 47 2.30 -23.74 3.14
C LEU A 47 2.56 -23.68 1.64
N ILE A 48 1.53 -23.39 0.85
CA ILE A 48 1.64 -23.23 -0.59
C ILE A 48 2.62 -22.11 -0.93
N PHE A 49 2.47 -20.96 -0.27
CA PHE A 49 3.39 -19.84 -0.46
C PHE A 49 4.83 -20.23 -0.06
N HIS A 50 5.03 -20.96 1.03
CA HIS A 50 6.35 -21.40 1.49
C HIS A 50 7.08 -22.24 0.44
N ILE A 51 6.37 -23.16 -0.20
CA ILE A 51 6.95 -24.00 -1.27
C ILE A 51 7.41 -23.10 -2.42
N MET A 52 6.55 -22.24 -2.94
CA MET A 52 6.90 -21.32 -4.03
C MET A 52 8.06 -20.38 -3.64
N TYR A 53 8.00 -19.81 -2.44
CA TYR A 53 9.02 -18.92 -1.90
C TYR A 53 10.38 -19.61 -1.83
N THR A 54 10.44 -20.83 -1.30
CA THR A 54 11.70 -21.59 -1.14
C THR A 54 12.37 -21.86 -2.49
N PHE A 55 11.57 -22.27 -3.49
CA PHE A 55 12.09 -22.49 -4.85
C PHE A 55 12.60 -21.19 -5.48
N VAL A 56 11.83 -20.13 -5.39
CA VAL A 56 12.20 -18.83 -5.96
C VAL A 56 13.44 -18.26 -5.30
N MET A 57 13.58 -18.43 -3.99
CA MET A 57 14.73 -17.94 -3.22
C MET A 57 16.03 -18.67 -3.55
N PHE A 58 15.98 -19.86 -4.15
CA PHE A 58 17.18 -20.68 -4.38
C PHE A 58 18.18 -20.05 -5.35
N LYS A 59 17.72 -19.50 -6.50
CA LYS A 59 18.60 -18.96 -7.56
C LYS A 59 18.23 -17.58 -8.08
N SER A 60 17.47 -16.80 -7.35
CA SER A 60 17.09 -15.45 -7.78
C SER A 60 17.91 -14.36 -7.09
N ASN A 61 18.03 -13.22 -7.76
CA ASN A 61 18.50 -11.98 -7.14
C ASN A 61 17.29 -11.29 -6.51
N ILE A 62 17.33 -11.08 -5.21
CA ILE A 62 16.20 -10.55 -4.46
C ILE A 62 16.28 -9.04 -4.35
N ILE A 63 15.19 -8.37 -4.65
CA ILE A 63 14.94 -6.96 -4.40
C ILE A 63 13.76 -6.89 -3.41
N THR A 64 13.85 -6.07 -2.39
CA THR A 64 12.75 -5.92 -1.42
C THR A 64 12.71 -4.52 -0.85
N CYS A 65 11.53 -4.09 -0.41
CA CYS A 65 11.34 -2.85 0.35
C CYS A 65 11.38 -3.06 1.87
N GLN A 66 11.41 -4.31 2.33
CA GLN A 66 11.42 -4.63 3.77
C GLN A 66 12.35 -5.80 4.07
N LYS A 67 13.27 -5.59 5.01
CA LYS A 67 14.21 -6.62 5.46
C LYS A 67 13.51 -7.88 5.98
N ARG A 68 12.37 -7.74 6.65
CA ARG A 68 11.61 -8.86 7.23
C ARG A 68 11.07 -9.87 6.21
N LEU A 69 10.97 -9.47 4.93
CA LEU A 69 10.48 -10.35 3.86
C LEU A 69 11.53 -11.35 3.38
N VAL A 70 12.79 -11.17 3.76
CA VAL A 70 13.90 -12.01 3.31
C VAL A 70 14.68 -12.50 4.51
N LYS A 71 14.74 -13.82 4.70
CA LYS A 71 15.55 -14.47 5.73
C LYS A 71 16.84 -15.01 5.10
N ASN A 72 17.98 -14.70 5.72
CA ASN A 72 19.28 -15.35 5.47
C ASN A 72 19.75 -15.38 4.00
N LYS A 73 19.49 -14.35 3.19
CA LYS A 73 19.98 -14.24 1.82
C LYS A 73 20.45 -12.82 1.50
N HIS A 74 21.38 -12.70 0.55
CA HIS A 74 21.74 -11.41 -0.02
C HIS A 74 20.55 -10.83 -0.79
N TYR A 75 20.21 -9.59 -0.51
CA TYR A 75 19.12 -8.86 -1.16
C TYR A 75 19.51 -7.39 -1.36
N ASN A 76 18.89 -6.76 -2.34
CA ASN A 76 18.97 -5.33 -2.54
C ASN A 76 17.74 -4.67 -1.90
N LEU A 77 17.99 -3.82 -0.90
CA LEU A 77 16.93 -3.03 -0.28
C LEU A 77 16.67 -1.81 -1.13
N VAL A 78 15.40 -1.59 -1.48
CA VAL A 78 14.95 -0.42 -2.23
C VAL A 78 13.79 0.24 -1.50
N PHE A 79 13.74 1.55 -1.53
CA PHE A 79 12.66 2.34 -0.97
C PHE A 79 11.93 3.03 -2.12
N PRO A 80 10.83 2.44 -2.64
CA PRO A 80 10.10 3.02 -3.75
C PRO A 80 9.32 4.23 -3.25
N SER A 81 9.88 5.42 -3.44
CA SER A 81 9.18 6.68 -3.23
C SER A 81 8.92 7.34 -4.59
N GLU A 82 7.72 7.87 -4.78
CA GLU A 82 7.35 8.68 -5.95
C GLU A 82 7.32 10.17 -5.62
N LEU A 83 7.83 10.54 -4.44
CA LEU A 83 7.93 11.93 -4.04
C LEU A 83 8.98 12.67 -4.87
N ASP A 84 8.59 13.76 -5.46
CA ASP A 84 9.48 14.74 -6.07
C ASP A 84 9.73 15.94 -5.14
N THR A 85 10.56 16.87 -5.59
CA THR A 85 10.88 18.06 -4.78
C THR A 85 9.68 18.96 -4.50
N ASN A 86 8.57 18.84 -5.23
CA ASN A 86 7.37 19.66 -5.02
C ASN A 86 6.70 19.28 -3.69
N TRP A 87 6.76 18.01 -3.29
CA TRP A 87 6.25 17.55 -1.99
C TRP A 87 6.93 18.19 -0.79
N LEU A 88 8.16 18.69 -0.95
CA LEU A 88 8.96 19.28 0.11
C LEU A 88 8.99 20.83 0.06
N LYS A 89 8.28 21.44 -0.89
CA LYS A 89 8.19 22.89 -1.02
C LYS A 89 6.98 23.43 -0.27
N ASN A 90 7.12 24.64 0.27
CA ASN A 90 6.01 25.40 0.89
C ASN A 90 5.22 24.58 1.93
N ILE A 91 5.92 23.81 2.76
CA ILE A 91 5.29 23.02 3.83
C ILE A 91 4.68 23.97 4.85
N THR A 92 3.38 23.79 5.11
CA THR A 92 2.65 24.56 6.11
C THR A 92 2.37 23.70 7.34
N LYS A 93 2.38 24.28 8.52
CA LYS A 93 1.95 23.60 9.73
C LYS A 93 0.46 23.30 9.65
N PRO A 94 0.01 22.10 10.06
CA PRO A 94 -1.40 21.77 10.09
C PRO A 94 -2.14 22.65 11.10
N LEU A 95 -3.33 23.11 10.73
CA LEU A 95 -4.24 23.76 11.67
C LEU A 95 -4.88 22.66 12.53
N LEU A 96 -4.78 22.81 13.85
CA LEU A 96 -5.27 21.83 14.84
C LEU A 96 -6.55 22.30 15.53
N ASP A 97 -7.37 23.08 14.83
CA ASP A 97 -8.65 23.60 15.28
C ASP A 97 -9.71 22.50 15.46
N LYS A 98 -9.81 21.61 14.48
CA LYS A 98 -10.66 20.41 14.51
C LYS A 98 -10.00 19.26 13.76
N PRO A 99 -10.33 17.98 14.07
CA PRO A 99 -9.81 16.85 13.33
C PRO A 99 -10.38 16.84 11.88
N ARG A 100 -9.48 16.93 10.89
CA ARG A 100 -9.77 16.76 9.47
C ARG A 100 -8.97 15.57 8.96
N LEU A 101 -9.65 14.45 8.80
CA LEU A 101 -9.04 13.18 8.47
C LEU A 101 -8.98 12.99 6.96
N LEU A 102 -7.86 12.47 6.48
CA LEU A 102 -7.64 12.17 5.08
C LEU A 102 -7.32 10.69 4.88
N TYR A 103 -8.07 10.04 4.02
CA TYR A 103 -7.72 8.75 3.45
C TYR A 103 -7.38 8.93 1.96
N VAL A 104 -6.22 8.42 1.53
CA VAL A 104 -5.83 8.39 0.12
C VAL A 104 -5.52 6.95 -0.27
N GLY A 105 -6.21 6.40 -1.26
CA GLY A 105 -5.93 5.06 -1.70
C GLY A 105 -7.06 4.36 -2.44
N ARG A 106 -6.80 3.12 -2.82
CA ARG A 106 -7.80 2.27 -3.47
C ARG A 106 -8.90 1.88 -2.50
N ILE A 107 -10.13 1.92 -2.97
CA ILE A 107 -11.29 1.48 -2.20
C ILE A 107 -11.41 -0.04 -2.33
N LYS A 108 -10.85 -0.75 -1.38
CA LYS A 108 -10.84 -2.21 -1.34
C LYS A 108 -10.92 -2.71 0.10
N VAL A 109 -11.41 -3.94 0.29
CA VAL A 109 -11.57 -4.57 1.61
C VAL A 109 -10.23 -4.62 2.36
N GLU A 110 -9.16 -5.04 1.69
CA GLU A 110 -7.82 -5.14 2.28
C GLU A 110 -7.23 -3.78 2.72
N LYS A 111 -7.81 -2.67 2.22
CA LYS A 111 -7.44 -1.30 2.61
C LYS A 111 -8.22 -0.79 3.83
N GLY A 112 -9.13 -1.59 4.38
CA GLY A 112 -9.85 -1.29 5.62
C GLY A 112 -10.85 -0.14 5.54
N VAL A 113 -11.08 0.44 4.35
CA VAL A 113 -11.93 1.63 4.17
C VAL A 113 -13.38 1.39 4.56
N PHE A 114 -13.91 0.18 4.34
CA PHE A 114 -15.29 -0.16 4.72
C PHE A 114 -15.45 -0.27 6.24
N SER A 115 -14.43 -0.71 6.96
CA SER A 115 -14.40 -0.69 8.42
C SER A 115 -14.33 0.74 8.95
N LEU A 116 -13.56 1.60 8.27
CA LEU A 116 -13.49 3.02 8.59
C LEU A 116 -14.88 3.69 8.46
N PHE A 117 -15.64 3.39 7.41
CA PHE A 117 -17.01 3.92 7.24
C PHE A 117 -17.93 3.52 8.38
N LYS A 118 -17.92 2.25 8.80
CA LYS A 118 -18.71 1.77 9.94
C LYS A 118 -18.37 2.53 11.22
N ILE A 119 -17.08 2.75 11.49
CA ILE A 119 -16.64 3.53 12.65
C ILE A 119 -17.19 4.96 12.55
N PHE A 120 -17.12 5.59 11.36
CA PHE A 120 -17.62 6.94 11.17
C PHE A 120 -19.16 7.05 11.29
N ASP A 121 -19.90 6.01 10.92
CA ASP A 121 -21.35 5.97 11.10
C ASP A 121 -21.76 5.92 12.59
N GLU A 122 -20.92 5.35 13.44
CA GLU A 122 -21.11 5.27 14.89
C GLU A 122 -20.56 6.49 15.64
N MET A 123 -19.69 7.30 15.02
CA MET A 123 -19.07 8.45 15.67
C MET A 123 -20.05 9.62 15.82
N THR A 124 -20.17 10.12 17.06
CA THR A 124 -20.97 11.32 17.38
C THR A 124 -20.17 12.62 17.30
N ASN A 125 -18.85 12.54 17.36
CA ASN A 125 -17.95 13.70 17.39
C ASN A 125 -17.98 14.48 16.06
N ASP A 126 -17.66 15.77 16.13
CA ASP A 126 -17.51 16.63 14.94
C ASP A 126 -16.15 16.41 14.26
N VAL A 127 -16.07 15.34 13.50
CA VAL A 127 -14.87 14.91 12.75
C VAL A 127 -15.25 14.72 11.30
N GLU A 128 -14.47 15.30 10.40
CA GLU A 128 -14.64 15.15 8.95
C GLU A 128 -13.65 14.13 8.37
N LEU A 129 -14.10 13.28 7.46
CA LEU A 129 -13.28 12.34 6.72
C LEU A 129 -13.36 12.64 5.23
N SER A 130 -12.21 12.88 4.63
CA SER A 130 -12.07 13.03 3.19
C SER A 130 -11.47 11.76 2.58
N ILE A 131 -12.08 11.27 1.51
CA ILE A 131 -11.68 10.07 0.79
C ILE A 131 -11.20 10.45 -0.60
N VAL A 132 -9.94 10.18 -0.92
CA VAL A 132 -9.35 10.35 -2.25
C VAL A 132 -9.05 8.97 -2.83
N GLY A 133 -9.68 8.65 -3.95
CA GLY A 133 -9.53 7.36 -4.62
C GLY A 133 -10.63 7.13 -5.65
N ASN A 134 -10.71 5.94 -6.23
CA ASN A 134 -11.85 5.61 -7.10
C ASN A 134 -13.10 5.39 -6.24
N THR A 135 -13.98 6.38 -6.22
CA THR A 135 -15.19 6.44 -5.38
C THR A 135 -16.49 6.27 -6.16
N GLU A 136 -16.43 5.93 -7.47
CA GLU A 136 -17.58 5.92 -8.37
C GLU A 136 -18.75 5.04 -7.88
N ASP A 137 -18.43 3.91 -7.24
CA ASP A 137 -19.42 2.97 -6.72
C ASP A 137 -19.75 3.18 -5.23
N LEU A 138 -19.21 4.22 -4.59
CA LEU A 138 -19.39 4.45 -3.17
C LEU A 138 -20.56 5.41 -2.90
N LYS A 139 -21.45 4.97 -2.01
CA LYS A 139 -22.52 5.80 -1.48
C LYS A 139 -22.51 5.70 0.05
N THR A 140 -22.66 6.84 0.70
CA THR A 140 -22.90 6.92 2.13
C THR A 140 -23.91 8.03 2.40
N ASN A 141 -24.75 7.83 3.41
CA ASN A 141 -25.65 8.86 3.92
C ASN A 141 -24.97 9.73 4.99
N ASN A 142 -23.74 9.39 5.37
CA ASN A 142 -23.00 10.10 6.40
C ASN A 142 -22.42 11.41 5.82
N LYS A 143 -22.98 12.54 6.22
CA LYS A 143 -22.56 13.87 5.77
C LYS A 143 -21.16 14.28 6.21
N LYS A 144 -20.55 13.54 7.14
CA LYS A 144 -19.17 13.76 7.61
C LYS A 144 -18.12 13.13 6.69
N ILE A 145 -18.54 12.31 5.71
CA ILE A 145 -17.64 11.65 4.76
C ILE A 145 -17.76 12.32 3.39
N ASN A 146 -16.64 12.90 2.96
CA ASN A 146 -16.55 13.61 1.68
C ASN A 146 -15.74 12.78 0.67
N PHE A 147 -16.28 12.57 -0.54
CA PHE A 147 -15.61 11.84 -1.61
C PHE A 147 -15.08 12.81 -2.66
N PHE A 148 -13.76 12.72 -2.96
CA PHE A 148 -13.08 13.61 -3.91
C PHE A 148 -12.72 12.93 -5.25
N GLY A 149 -13.03 11.62 -5.39
CA GLY A 149 -12.63 10.89 -6.59
C GLY A 149 -11.12 10.62 -6.63
N PHE A 150 -10.65 10.15 -7.79
CA PHE A 150 -9.22 9.87 -8.00
C PHE A 150 -8.51 11.14 -8.47
N GLU A 151 -7.43 11.54 -7.80
CA GLU A 151 -6.67 12.74 -8.14
C GLU A 151 -5.38 12.37 -8.88
N HIS A 152 -5.26 12.85 -10.10
CA HIS A 152 -4.08 12.64 -10.96
C HIS A 152 -3.04 13.76 -10.85
N ASN A 153 -3.48 14.95 -10.44
CA ASN A 153 -2.61 16.11 -10.37
C ASN A 153 -1.88 16.14 -9.02
N VAL A 154 -0.56 16.03 -9.07
CA VAL A 154 0.29 16.04 -7.87
C VAL A 154 0.11 17.31 -7.05
N SER A 155 0.00 18.49 -7.68
CA SER A 155 -0.18 19.76 -6.96
C SER A 155 -1.54 19.84 -6.27
N ALA A 156 -2.59 19.28 -6.87
CA ALA A 156 -3.91 19.19 -6.25
C ALA A 156 -3.90 18.20 -5.08
N LEU A 157 -3.20 17.07 -5.23
CA LEU A 157 -3.03 16.10 -4.16
C LEU A 157 -2.26 16.69 -2.96
N ILE A 158 -1.16 17.41 -3.20
CA ILE A 158 -0.40 18.15 -2.17
C ILE A 158 -1.32 19.11 -1.42
N LYS A 159 -2.12 19.90 -2.15
CA LYS A 159 -3.09 20.83 -1.54
C LYS A 159 -4.14 20.09 -0.70
N THR A 160 -4.53 18.91 -1.13
CA THR A 160 -5.45 18.05 -0.35
C THR A 160 -4.82 17.64 0.98
N TYR A 161 -3.56 17.18 0.98
CA TYR A 161 -2.85 16.93 2.23
C TYR A 161 -2.76 18.18 3.12
N ASP A 162 -2.45 19.34 2.54
CA ASP A 162 -2.29 20.60 3.29
C ASP A 162 -3.58 21.08 3.96
N ASN A 163 -4.75 20.74 3.40
CA ASN A 163 -6.05 21.08 3.97
C ASN A 163 -6.48 20.15 5.12
N HIS A 164 -5.74 19.06 5.35
CA HIS A 164 -6.03 18.08 6.39
C HIS A 164 -4.93 18.08 7.46
N ASN A 165 -5.22 17.51 8.63
CA ASN A 165 -4.26 17.47 9.72
C ASN A 165 -3.96 16.06 10.26
N ILE A 166 -4.74 15.06 9.83
CA ILE A 166 -4.54 13.66 10.20
C ILE A 166 -4.70 12.79 8.96
N THR A 167 -3.69 12.01 8.61
CA THR A 167 -3.79 10.98 7.56
C THR A 167 -4.10 9.63 8.19
N ILE A 168 -5.08 8.90 7.64
CA ILE A 168 -5.50 7.59 8.14
C ILE A 168 -5.10 6.50 7.15
N LEU A 169 -4.47 5.45 7.66
CA LEU A 169 -4.13 4.24 6.93
C LEU A 169 -4.72 3.01 7.63
N PRO A 170 -5.98 2.65 7.38
CA PRO A 170 -6.65 1.54 8.05
C PRO A 170 -6.34 0.17 7.43
N SER A 171 -5.39 0.08 6.52
CA SER A 171 -5.06 -1.14 5.77
C SER A 171 -4.67 -2.30 6.68
N PHE A 172 -5.20 -3.49 6.39
CA PHE A 172 -4.86 -4.71 7.12
C PHE A 172 -3.44 -5.21 6.79
N THR A 173 -2.95 -4.93 5.57
CA THR A 173 -1.60 -5.30 5.15
C THR A 173 -1.03 -4.26 4.20
N GLU A 174 0.22 -3.90 4.45
CA GLU A 174 1.00 -2.99 3.59
C GLU A 174 2.46 -3.42 3.56
N ALA A 175 3.10 -3.18 2.43
CA ALA A 175 4.55 -3.36 2.31
C ALA A 175 5.29 -2.04 2.57
N HIS A 176 4.99 -1.05 1.75
CA HIS A 176 5.49 0.32 1.85
C HIS A 176 4.40 1.26 1.33
N PRO A 177 3.53 1.75 2.20
CA PRO A 177 2.42 2.58 1.78
C PRO A 177 2.91 4.00 1.47
N LYS A 178 2.78 4.41 0.20
CA LYS A 178 3.19 5.75 -0.30
C LYS A 178 2.54 6.89 0.47
N ILE A 179 1.30 6.70 0.89
CA ILE A 179 0.55 7.67 1.69
C ILE A 179 1.30 8.09 2.97
N ILE A 180 2.11 7.21 3.58
CA ILE A 180 2.91 7.57 4.74
C ILE A 180 4.01 8.55 4.33
N ASP A 181 4.73 8.26 3.24
CA ASP A 181 5.78 9.15 2.74
C ASP A 181 5.19 10.51 2.36
N GLU A 182 4.06 10.52 1.64
CA GLU A 182 3.33 11.72 1.24
C GLU A 182 2.88 12.54 2.46
N SER A 183 2.29 11.87 3.44
CA SER A 183 1.84 12.48 4.70
C SER A 183 3.00 13.10 5.47
N LEU A 184 4.09 12.36 5.65
CA LEU A 184 5.30 12.85 6.33
C LEU A 184 5.93 14.04 5.59
N ALA A 185 5.98 13.99 4.25
CA ALA A 185 6.49 15.09 3.42
C ALA A 185 5.67 16.38 3.60
N ARG A 186 4.38 16.27 3.97
CA ARG A 186 3.49 17.41 4.23
C ARG A 186 3.28 17.68 5.72
N SER A 187 3.98 16.95 6.63
CA SER A 187 3.84 17.06 8.09
C SER A 187 2.42 16.79 8.60
N ARG A 188 1.74 15.79 8.03
CA ARG A 188 0.36 15.39 8.33
C ARG A 188 0.31 14.02 8.99
#